data_9e8b8494bcb9aedfbc6d44333d07d80a
#
_entry.id   9e8b8494bcb9aedfbc6d44333d07d80a
#
_cell.length_a   1.000
_cell.length_b   1.000
_cell.length_c   1.000
_cell.angle_alpha   90.00
_cell.angle_beta   90.00
_cell.angle_gamma   90.00
#
_symmetry.space_group_name_H-M   'P 1'
#
loop_
_entity.id
_entity.type
_entity.pdbx_description
1 polymer ?
#
loop_
_entity_poly.entity_id
_entity_poly.type
_entity_poly.pdbx_seq_one_letter_code
_entity_poly.pdbx_strand_id
1 'polypeptide(L)'
;PVCFSTKERIVQIEGEAYFDVAPDKEHPFIVKTSHTSIRVTGTSFNVRAYADEDTESTTLISGTVRINSRNEEFELVPNQHYTYNKNTGTNTVANVNTDLYTSWESGSFIFLNVPLENVMSYLSKWYGFQYSFEDEAAKQVRIGAYLNRYANMNPIIDMITELNLVNIKQREGILHISYKQ
;
A
#
# COMPACT_ATOMS: atom_id res chain seq x y z
N PRO A 1 -16.01 -1.12 13.85
CA PRO A 1 -17.16 -0.70 14.67
C PRO A 1 -17.96 -1.91 15.13
N VAL A 2 -18.51 -1.83 16.34
CA VAL A 2 -19.33 -2.92 16.92
C VAL A 2 -20.74 -2.95 16.31
N CYS A 3 -21.21 -1.78 15.82
CA CYS A 3 -22.47 -1.62 15.09
C CYS A 3 -22.34 -0.51 14.05
N PHE A 4 -22.99 -0.70 12.89
CA PHE A 4 -23.16 0.33 11.89
C PHE A 4 -24.48 1.06 12.09
N SER A 5 -24.59 2.28 11.54
CA SER A 5 -25.87 2.99 11.50
C SER A 5 -26.87 2.27 10.59
N THR A 6 -28.17 2.57 10.74
CA THR A 6 -29.20 2.00 9.87
C THR A 6 -29.21 2.55 8.45
N LYS A 7 -28.40 3.57 8.13
CA LYS A 7 -28.37 4.22 6.82
C LYS A 7 -27.07 3.99 6.06
N GLU A 8 -25.94 3.97 6.77
CA GLU A 8 -24.60 3.85 6.15
C GLU A 8 -23.66 3.09 7.07
N ARG A 9 -22.76 2.31 6.47
CA ARG A 9 -21.69 1.57 7.15
C ARG A 9 -20.39 2.35 7.00
N ILE A 10 -20.03 3.15 8.00
CA ILE A 10 -18.87 4.04 7.92
C ILE A 10 -17.72 3.48 8.75
N VAL A 11 -16.53 3.40 8.16
CA VAL A 11 -15.27 3.12 8.83
C VAL A 11 -14.25 4.22 8.53
N GLN A 12 -13.33 4.45 9.46
CA GLN A 12 -12.19 5.32 9.25
C GLN A 12 -10.93 4.47 9.30
N ILE A 13 -9.96 4.75 8.40
CA ILE A 13 -8.70 4.02 8.31
C ILE A 13 -7.52 4.99 8.32
N GLU A 14 -6.49 4.59 9.06
CA GLU A 14 -5.11 5.02 8.91
C GLU A 14 -4.27 3.74 8.80
N GLY A 15 -3.52 3.58 7.70
CA GLY A 15 -2.79 2.36 7.37
C GLY A 15 -3.25 1.70 6.08
N GLU A 16 -3.21 0.37 6.01
CA GLU A 16 -3.63 -0.39 4.83
C GLU A 16 -4.66 -1.46 5.20
N ALA A 17 -5.72 -1.57 4.38
CA ALA A 17 -6.72 -2.61 4.54
C ALA A 17 -7.31 -3.04 3.19
N TYR A 18 -7.52 -4.35 3.08
CA TYR A 18 -8.33 -4.96 2.04
C TYR A 18 -9.77 -5.10 2.54
N PHE A 19 -10.72 -4.69 1.72
CA PHE A 19 -12.14 -4.78 2.01
C PHE A 19 -12.81 -5.70 0.99
N ASP A 20 -13.55 -6.67 1.50
CA ASP A 20 -14.50 -7.46 0.72
C ASP A 20 -15.90 -7.18 1.24
N VAL A 21 -16.62 -6.30 0.53
CA VAL A 21 -17.90 -5.77 0.98
C VAL A 21 -19.04 -6.49 0.29
N ALA A 22 -19.87 -7.17 1.09
CA ALA A 22 -21.08 -7.82 0.58
C ALA A 22 -22.02 -6.82 -0.11
N PRO A 23 -22.67 -7.21 -1.24
CA PRO A 23 -23.60 -6.38 -1.98
C PRO A 23 -24.77 -5.89 -1.09
N ASP A 24 -24.91 -4.57 -0.97
CA ASP A 24 -26.02 -3.90 -0.28
C ASP A 24 -26.14 -2.46 -0.81
N LYS A 25 -27.12 -2.22 -1.67
CA LYS A 25 -27.36 -0.91 -2.28
C LYS A 25 -28.10 0.06 -1.33
N GLU A 26 -28.82 -0.48 -0.37
CA GLU A 26 -29.61 0.34 0.57
C GLU A 26 -28.74 0.91 1.70
N HIS A 27 -27.67 0.16 2.08
CA HIS A 27 -26.74 0.58 3.13
C HIS A 27 -25.31 0.63 2.59
N PRO A 28 -24.92 1.71 1.90
CA PRO A 28 -23.57 1.85 1.35
C PRO A 28 -22.49 1.71 2.43
N PHE A 29 -21.34 1.15 2.03
CA PHE A 29 -20.14 1.11 2.86
C PHE A 29 -19.21 2.26 2.48
N ILE A 30 -18.77 3.02 3.48
CA ILE A 30 -17.95 4.22 3.28
C ILE A 30 -16.66 4.06 4.09
N VAL A 31 -15.52 4.12 3.40
CA VAL A 31 -14.20 4.20 4.02
C VAL A 31 -13.73 5.66 3.97
N LYS A 32 -13.40 6.22 5.11
CA LYS A 32 -12.81 7.57 5.22
C LYS A 32 -11.34 7.46 5.56
N THR A 33 -10.54 8.18 4.81
CA THR A 33 -9.13 8.46 5.10
C THR A 33 -8.99 9.92 5.56
N SER A 34 -7.78 10.43 5.65
CA SER A 34 -7.55 11.84 5.95
C SER A 34 -7.96 12.78 4.82
N HIS A 35 -7.90 12.35 3.56
CA HIS A 35 -8.12 13.21 2.39
C HIS A 35 -9.19 12.69 1.43
N THR A 36 -9.58 11.41 1.54
CA THR A 36 -10.53 10.80 0.63
C THR A 36 -11.70 10.14 1.35
N SER A 37 -12.83 10.04 0.64
CA SER A 37 -13.99 9.29 1.08
C SER A 37 -14.39 8.32 -0.02
N ILE A 38 -14.33 7.03 0.27
CA ILE A 38 -14.52 5.94 -0.67
C ILE A 38 -15.86 5.28 -0.39
N ARG A 39 -16.78 5.29 -1.37
CA ARG A 39 -18.14 4.75 -1.24
C ARG A 39 -18.32 3.55 -2.17
N VAL A 40 -18.84 2.45 -1.61
CA VAL A 40 -19.12 1.21 -2.33
C VAL A 40 -20.45 0.59 -1.89
N THR A 41 -21.00 -0.30 -2.72
CA THR A 41 -22.25 -1.03 -2.45
C THR A 41 -22.16 -2.54 -2.67
N GLY A 42 -20.94 -3.09 -2.81
CA GLY A 42 -20.67 -4.50 -3.07
C GLY A 42 -19.41 -4.60 -3.91
N THR A 43 -18.25 -4.65 -3.26
CA THR A 43 -16.98 -4.33 -3.95
C THR A 43 -15.83 -4.92 -3.15
N SER A 44 -14.84 -5.48 -3.86
CA SER A 44 -13.55 -5.88 -3.30
C SER A 44 -12.48 -4.87 -3.73
N PHE A 45 -11.82 -4.25 -2.76
CA PHE A 45 -10.83 -3.18 -3.02
C PHE A 45 -9.82 -3.06 -1.88
N ASN A 46 -8.65 -2.52 -2.20
CA ASN A 46 -7.61 -2.19 -1.23
C ASN A 46 -7.51 -0.67 -1.02
N VAL A 47 -7.32 -0.25 0.21
CA VAL A 47 -7.04 1.15 0.57
C VAL A 47 -5.73 1.21 1.32
N ARG A 48 -4.83 2.13 0.91
CA ARG A 48 -3.58 2.43 1.60
C ARG A 48 -3.52 3.93 1.91
N ALA A 49 -3.44 4.27 3.19
CA ALA A 49 -3.52 5.64 3.68
C ALA A 49 -2.72 5.80 4.98
N TYR A 50 -1.41 5.56 4.94
CA TYR A 50 -0.51 5.81 6.07
C TYR A 50 -0.26 7.30 6.24
N ALA A 51 -0.22 7.78 7.49
CA ALA A 51 -0.01 9.20 7.79
C ALA A 51 1.36 9.72 7.30
N ASP A 52 2.39 8.87 7.40
CA ASP A 52 3.79 9.16 7.05
C ASP A 52 4.12 8.97 5.56
N GLU A 53 3.17 8.57 4.73
CA GLU A 53 3.34 8.46 3.28
C GLU A 53 2.82 9.69 2.55
N ASP A 54 3.46 10.04 1.44
CA ASP A 54 3.09 11.19 0.59
C ASP A 54 1.79 10.97 -0.18
N THR A 55 1.28 9.73 -0.21
CA THR A 55 0.11 9.38 -1.01
C THR A 55 -0.93 8.61 -0.19
N GLU A 56 -2.18 8.73 -0.63
CA GLU A 56 -3.25 7.79 -0.31
C GLU A 56 -3.70 7.12 -1.60
N SER A 57 -4.02 5.83 -1.55
CA SER A 57 -4.42 5.11 -2.75
C SER A 57 -5.56 4.13 -2.53
N THR A 58 -6.28 3.85 -3.61
CA THR A 58 -7.35 2.86 -3.65
C THR A 58 -7.21 2.03 -4.92
N THR A 59 -7.14 0.70 -4.77
CA THR A 59 -7.06 -0.25 -5.88
C THR A 59 -8.36 -1.04 -5.94
N LEU A 60 -9.03 -1.04 -7.10
CA LEU A 60 -10.29 -1.76 -7.29
C LEU A 60 -10.04 -3.13 -7.94
N ILE A 61 -10.52 -4.19 -7.27
CA ILE A 61 -10.43 -5.58 -7.73
C ILE A 61 -11.72 -6.00 -8.43
N SER A 62 -12.87 -5.80 -7.78
CA SER A 62 -14.18 -6.15 -8.34
C SER A 62 -15.27 -5.17 -7.89
N GLY A 63 -16.30 -4.99 -8.70
CA GLY A 63 -17.40 -4.07 -8.40
C GLY A 63 -17.15 -2.65 -8.92
N THR A 64 -17.58 -1.65 -8.15
CA THR A 64 -17.42 -0.22 -8.48
C THR A 64 -17.08 0.56 -7.21
N VAL A 65 -16.16 1.50 -7.33
CA VAL A 65 -15.78 2.42 -6.26
C VAL A 65 -16.04 3.85 -6.71
N ARG A 66 -16.65 4.65 -5.83
CA ARG A 66 -16.72 6.11 -5.96
C ARG A 66 -15.85 6.76 -4.91
N ILE A 67 -14.96 7.65 -5.33
CA ILE A 67 -14.02 8.36 -4.47
C ILE A 67 -14.32 9.85 -4.55
N ASN A 68 -14.54 10.48 -3.39
CA ASN A 68 -14.58 11.93 -3.28
C ASN A 68 -13.28 12.42 -2.67
N SER A 69 -12.62 13.34 -3.36
CA SER A 69 -11.38 14.00 -2.95
C SER A 69 -11.43 15.48 -3.33
N ARG A 70 -11.35 16.39 -2.35
CA ARG A 70 -11.31 17.85 -2.58
C ARG A 70 -12.42 18.39 -3.51
N ASN A 71 -13.66 17.91 -3.36
CA ASN A 71 -14.80 18.26 -4.21
C ASN A 71 -14.75 17.71 -5.66
N GLU A 72 -13.83 16.81 -5.96
CA GLU A 72 -13.80 16.04 -7.19
C GLU A 72 -14.30 14.63 -6.92
N GLU A 73 -15.04 14.06 -7.87
CA GLU A 73 -15.54 12.70 -7.79
C GLU A 73 -14.90 11.83 -8.88
N PHE A 74 -14.43 10.65 -8.48
CA PHE A 74 -13.82 9.65 -9.36
C PHE A 74 -14.60 8.35 -9.23
N GLU A 75 -14.89 7.71 -10.34
CA GLU A 75 -15.44 6.37 -10.38
C GLU A 75 -14.42 5.41 -10.96
N LEU A 76 -14.09 4.34 -10.22
CA LEU A 76 -13.17 3.31 -10.66
C LEU A 76 -13.94 2.11 -11.18
N VAL A 77 -13.38 1.50 -12.23
CA VAL A 77 -13.73 0.16 -12.72
C VAL A 77 -12.62 -0.84 -12.34
N PRO A 78 -12.89 -2.17 -12.37
CA PRO A 78 -11.90 -3.18 -12.02
C PRO A 78 -10.56 -3.00 -12.72
N ASN A 79 -9.46 -3.28 -12.01
CA ASN A 79 -8.06 -3.08 -12.41
C ASN A 79 -7.63 -1.61 -12.50
N GLN A 80 -8.37 -0.70 -11.88
CA GLN A 80 -7.93 0.68 -11.72
C GLN A 80 -7.39 0.94 -10.31
N HIS A 81 -6.38 1.80 -10.29
CA HIS A 81 -5.71 2.31 -9.11
C HIS A 81 -5.78 3.83 -9.09
N TYR A 82 -6.39 4.36 -8.05
CA TYR A 82 -6.45 5.78 -7.77
C TYR A 82 -5.34 6.15 -6.77
N THR A 83 -4.70 7.28 -6.99
CA THR A 83 -3.71 7.86 -6.07
C THR A 83 -4.00 9.35 -5.85
N TYR A 84 -4.07 9.75 -4.61
CA TYR A 84 -4.04 11.12 -4.16
C TYR A 84 -2.66 11.47 -3.61
N ASN A 85 -2.00 12.49 -4.15
CA ASN A 85 -0.71 12.99 -3.64
C ASN A 85 -0.97 14.11 -2.63
N LYS A 86 -0.57 13.91 -1.38
CA LYS A 86 -0.81 14.83 -0.26
C LYS A 86 -0.05 16.15 -0.41
N ASN A 87 1.16 16.09 -1.00
CA ASN A 87 2.04 17.25 -1.14
C ASN A 87 1.56 18.20 -2.25
N THR A 88 1.12 17.64 -3.37
CA THR A 88 0.68 18.44 -4.54
C THR A 88 -0.84 18.64 -4.58
N GLY A 89 -1.60 17.78 -3.87
CA GLY A 89 -3.04 17.74 -3.94
C GLY A 89 -3.60 17.21 -5.26
N THR A 90 -2.79 16.50 -6.05
CA THR A 90 -3.19 15.96 -7.35
C THR A 90 -3.78 14.56 -7.23
N ASN A 91 -4.73 14.27 -8.11
CA ASN A 91 -5.38 12.97 -8.24
C ASN A 91 -4.94 12.29 -9.55
N THR A 92 -4.70 10.99 -9.52
CA THR A 92 -4.42 10.19 -10.71
C THR A 92 -5.20 8.89 -10.69
N VAL A 93 -5.59 8.39 -11.88
CA VAL A 93 -6.19 7.07 -12.06
C VAL A 93 -5.43 6.35 -13.17
N ALA A 94 -5.01 5.12 -12.92
CA ALA A 94 -4.27 4.30 -13.87
C ALA A 94 -4.79 2.86 -13.89
N ASN A 95 -4.68 2.19 -15.05
CA ASN A 95 -4.88 0.75 -15.11
C ASN A 95 -3.63 0.02 -14.59
N VAL A 96 -3.84 -0.97 -13.72
CA VAL A 96 -2.77 -1.68 -13.04
C VAL A 96 -3.02 -3.19 -13.01
N ASN A 97 -1.95 -3.96 -12.74
CA ASN A 97 -2.10 -5.32 -12.23
C ASN A 97 -2.38 -5.23 -10.72
N THR A 98 -3.59 -5.58 -10.31
CA THR A 98 -4.05 -5.49 -8.92
C THR A 98 -3.25 -6.36 -7.96
N ASP A 99 -2.66 -7.47 -8.42
CA ASP A 99 -1.84 -8.36 -7.57
C ASP A 99 -0.65 -7.63 -6.93
N LEU A 100 -0.13 -6.60 -7.59
CA LEU A 100 0.97 -5.79 -7.05
C LEU A 100 0.57 -4.99 -5.79
N TYR A 101 -0.73 -4.80 -5.58
CA TYR A 101 -1.27 -4.00 -4.49
C TYR A 101 -2.05 -4.84 -3.47
N THR A 102 -2.41 -6.08 -3.80
CA THR A 102 -3.30 -6.90 -2.99
C THR A 102 -2.74 -8.27 -2.62
N SER A 103 -1.60 -8.67 -3.19
CA SER A 103 -0.95 -9.97 -2.92
C SER A 103 -0.65 -10.21 -1.43
N TRP A 104 -0.52 -9.14 -0.65
CA TRP A 104 -0.31 -9.24 0.79
C TRP A 104 -1.49 -9.90 1.51
N GLU A 105 -2.71 -9.76 1.00
CA GLU A 105 -3.92 -10.40 1.53
C GLU A 105 -3.79 -11.94 1.40
N SER A 106 -3.34 -12.44 0.26
CA SER A 106 -3.09 -13.86 0.01
C SER A 106 -1.77 -14.39 0.56
N GLY A 107 -1.04 -13.58 1.35
CA GLY A 107 0.18 -13.99 2.05
C GLY A 107 1.48 -13.81 1.27
N SER A 108 1.50 -12.95 0.27
CA SER A 108 2.68 -12.67 -0.55
C SER A 108 2.94 -11.18 -0.70
N PHE A 109 4.20 -10.79 -0.86
CA PHE A 109 4.55 -9.46 -1.36
C PHE A 109 5.16 -9.61 -2.76
N ILE A 110 4.68 -8.80 -3.71
CA ILE A 110 5.17 -8.79 -5.08
C ILE A 110 5.72 -7.40 -5.39
N PHE A 111 7.01 -7.34 -5.66
CA PHE A 111 7.70 -6.14 -6.11
C PHE A 111 8.17 -6.34 -7.54
N LEU A 112 7.83 -5.45 -8.46
CA LEU A 112 8.28 -5.49 -9.85
C LEU A 112 8.96 -4.16 -10.19
N ASN A 113 10.29 -4.18 -10.22
CA ASN A 113 11.10 -3.01 -10.56
C ASN A 113 10.81 -1.79 -9.64
N VAL A 114 10.71 -2.05 -8.32
CA VAL A 114 10.37 -1.05 -7.31
C VAL A 114 11.66 -0.49 -6.68
N PRO A 115 11.81 0.83 -6.45
CA PRO A 115 12.94 1.39 -5.72
C PRO A 115 13.09 0.75 -4.34
N LEU A 116 14.33 0.46 -3.93
CA LEU A 116 14.61 -0.19 -2.64
C LEU A 116 14.09 0.65 -1.47
N GLU A 117 14.10 1.97 -1.56
CA GLU A 117 13.49 2.85 -0.58
C GLU A 117 12.01 2.50 -0.32
N ASN A 118 11.24 2.29 -1.38
CA ASN A 118 9.82 1.94 -1.26
C ASN A 118 9.63 0.51 -0.74
N VAL A 119 10.51 -0.43 -1.14
CA VAL A 119 10.50 -1.81 -0.63
C VAL A 119 10.77 -1.83 0.87
N MET A 120 11.80 -1.10 1.33
CA MET A 120 12.17 -1.02 2.74
C MET A 120 11.10 -0.31 3.57
N SER A 121 10.52 0.76 3.05
CA SER A 121 9.39 1.45 3.69
C SER A 121 8.18 0.52 3.85
N TYR A 122 7.86 -0.25 2.81
CA TYR A 122 6.77 -1.22 2.87
C TYR A 122 7.03 -2.33 3.90
N LEU A 123 8.17 -2.98 3.81
CA LEU A 123 8.54 -4.09 4.69
C LEU A 123 8.69 -3.66 6.15
N SER A 124 9.20 -2.44 6.42
CA SER A 124 9.34 -1.93 7.77
C SER A 124 8.01 -1.79 8.50
N LYS A 125 6.94 -1.44 7.80
CA LYS A 125 5.58 -1.35 8.36
C LYS A 125 5.01 -2.73 8.72
N TRP A 126 5.36 -3.76 7.96
CA TRP A 126 4.91 -5.14 8.20
C TRP A 126 5.68 -5.85 9.31
N TYR A 127 7.00 -5.65 9.35
CA TYR A 127 7.89 -6.38 10.28
C TYR A 127 8.34 -5.54 11.47
N GLY A 128 8.05 -4.24 11.50
CA GLY A 128 8.33 -3.37 12.64
C GLY A 128 9.81 -3.08 12.87
N PHE A 129 10.65 -3.09 11.82
CA PHE A 129 12.07 -2.77 11.92
C PHE A 129 12.38 -1.33 11.53
N GLN A 130 13.51 -0.82 12.01
CA GLN A 130 14.04 0.48 11.63
C GLN A 130 15.18 0.33 10.61
N TYR A 131 15.26 1.28 9.68
CA TYR A 131 16.31 1.30 8.66
C TYR A 131 16.76 2.73 8.35
N SER A 132 17.97 2.84 7.79
CA SER A 132 18.52 4.09 7.27
C SER A 132 19.33 3.81 6.00
N PHE A 133 19.26 4.71 5.04
CA PHE A 133 20.15 4.70 3.87
C PHE A 133 21.36 5.58 4.14
N GLU A 134 22.57 5.04 3.89
CA GLU A 134 23.83 5.77 4.04
C GLU A 134 24.14 6.63 2.81
N ASP A 135 23.53 6.30 1.64
CA ASP A 135 23.70 7.04 0.39
C ASP A 135 22.42 7.02 -0.47
N GLU A 136 22.29 7.99 -1.36
CA GLU A 136 21.13 8.17 -2.22
C GLU A 136 21.07 7.10 -3.34
N ALA A 137 22.22 6.58 -3.77
CA ALA A 137 22.28 5.56 -4.82
C ALA A 137 21.62 4.25 -4.36
N ALA A 138 21.79 3.89 -3.09
CA ALA A 138 21.15 2.70 -2.53
C ALA A 138 19.62 2.77 -2.56
N LYS A 139 19.02 3.95 -2.35
CA LYS A 139 17.57 4.16 -2.41
C LYS A 139 17.00 3.83 -3.78
N GLN A 140 17.73 4.17 -4.84
CA GLN A 140 17.29 4.05 -6.23
C GLN A 140 17.52 2.66 -6.84
N VAL A 141 18.19 1.74 -6.13
CA VAL A 141 18.33 0.35 -6.56
C VAL A 141 16.95 -0.27 -6.79
N ARG A 142 16.77 -0.89 -7.96
CA ARG A 142 15.48 -1.48 -8.35
C ARG A 142 15.41 -2.94 -7.93
N ILE A 143 14.34 -3.29 -7.21
CA ILE A 143 14.10 -4.64 -6.71
C ILE A 143 12.93 -5.28 -7.46
N GLY A 144 13.15 -6.52 -7.90
CA GLY A 144 12.12 -7.45 -8.35
C GLY A 144 12.13 -8.67 -7.43
N ALA A 145 11.04 -8.89 -6.69
CA ALA A 145 10.97 -9.97 -5.72
C ALA A 145 9.54 -10.49 -5.53
N TYR A 146 9.45 -11.79 -5.27
CA TYR A 146 8.25 -12.44 -4.76
C TYR A 146 8.57 -13.02 -3.39
N LEU A 147 7.93 -12.50 -2.34
CA LEU A 147 8.25 -12.83 -0.96
C LEU A 147 7.03 -13.46 -0.26
N ASN A 148 7.28 -14.47 0.58
CA ASN A 148 6.26 -14.98 1.48
C ASN A 148 6.13 -14.03 2.68
N ARG A 149 4.95 -13.44 2.88
CA ARG A 149 4.63 -12.51 3.96
C ARG A 149 4.83 -13.10 5.35
N TYR A 150 4.65 -14.41 5.50
CA TYR A 150 4.79 -15.12 6.77
C TYR A 150 6.23 -15.58 7.06
N ALA A 151 7.15 -15.34 6.13
CA ALA A 151 8.58 -15.60 6.37
C ALA A 151 9.12 -14.63 7.44
N ASN A 152 10.15 -15.06 8.15
CA ASN A 152 10.91 -14.15 9.01
C ASN A 152 11.61 -13.08 8.16
N MET A 153 11.91 -11.93 8.77
CA MET A 153 12.58 -10.81 8.09
C MET A 153 14.00 -11.18 7.61
N ASN A 154 14.77 -11.97 8.37
CA ASN A 154 16.16 -12.27 8.04
C ASN A 154 16.34 -12.88 6.63
N PRO A 155 15.59 -13.92 6.20
CA PRO A 155 15.69 -14.43 4.84
C PRO A 155 15.38 -13.39 3.75
N ILE A 156 14.54 -12.39 4.04
CA ILE A 156 14.23 -11.31 3.10
C ILE A 156 15.43 -10.37 2.97
N ILE A 157 16.04 -10.00 4.09
CA ILE A 157 17.25 -9.16 4.10
C ILE A 157 18.42 -9.89 3.43
N ASP A 158 18.59 -11.18 3.72
CA ASP A 158 19.61 -12.01 3.09
C ASP A 158 19.43 -12.05 1.56
N MET A 159 18.21 -12.26 1.07
CA MET A 159 17.89 -12.23 -0.36
C MET A 159 18.22 -10.88 -1.00
N ILE A 160 17.87 -9.75 -0.37
CA ILE A 160 18.19 -8.41 -0.90
C ILE A 160 19.70 -8.22 -0.94
N THR A 161 20.43 -8.71 0.06
CA THR A 161 21.89 -8.64 0.12
C THR A 161 22.55 -9.54 -0.93
N GLU A 162 21.99 -10.73 -1.20
CA GLU A 162 22.46 -11.68 -2.21
C GLU A 162 22.33 -11.14 -3.65
N LEU A 163 21.46 -10.16 -3.91
CA LEU A 163 21.42 -9.45 -5.19
C LEU A 163 22.72 -8.69 -5.48
N ASN A 164 23.58 -8.53 -4.47
CA ASN A 164 24.92 -7.94 -4.58
C ASN A 164 24.94 -6.48 -5.08
N LEU A 165 23.84 -5.77 -4.93
CA LEU A 165 23.67 -4.36 -5.33
C LEU A 165 23.82 -3.40 -4.15
N VAL A 166 23.60 -3.89 -2.93
CA VAL A 166 23.69 -3.13 -1.68
C VAL A 166 24.34 -3.95 -0.58
N ASN A 167 24.92 -3.26 0.39
CA ASN A 167 25.33 -3.83 1.67
C ASN A 167 24.31 -3.47 2.74
N ILE A 168 23.86 -4.44 3.53
CA ILE A 168 22.99 -4.23 4.67
C ILE A 168 23.70 -4.69 5.93
N LYS A 169 23.85 -3.79 6.92
CA LYS A 169 24.49 -4.08 8.21
C LYS A 169 23.54 -3.67 9.32
N GLN A 170 23.34 -4.54 10.29
CA GLN A 170 22.57 -4.20 11.48
C GLN A 170 23.50 -3.62 12.55
N ARG A 171 23.16 -2.43 13.05
CA ARG A 171 23.84 -1.76 14.17
C ARG A 171 22.79 -1.18 15.10
N GLU A 172 22.87 -1.44 16.39
CA GLU A 172 21.94 -0.92 17.41
C GLU A 172 20.45 -1.15 17.09
N GLY A 173 20.13 -2.26 16.42
CA GLY A 173 18.77 -2.61 16.03
C GLY A 173 18.27 -1.96 14.72
N ILE A 174 19.08 -1.08 14.10
CA ILE A 174 18.76 -0.39 12.85
C ILE A 174 19.49 -1.05 11.68
N LEU A 175 18.83 -1.24 10.57
CA LEU A 175 19.43 -1.70 9.31
C LEU A 175 20.04 -0.53 8.55
N HIS A 176 21.36 -0.52 8.39
CA HIS A 176 22.09 0.49 7.61
C HIS A 176 22.35 -0.06 6.21
N ILE A 177 21.90 0.67 5.21
CA ILE A 177 21.89 0.25 3.81
C ILE A 177 22.77 1.18 2.99
N SER A 178 23.78 0.63 2.32
CA SER A 178 24.68 1.39 1.45
C SER A 178 24.77 0.73 0.08
N TYR A 179 24.99 1.55 -0.94
CA TYR A 179 25.23 1.06 -2.31
C TYR A 179 26.55 0.29 -2.37
N LYS A 180 26.57 -0.80 -3.12
CA LYS A 180 27.78 -1.57 -3.36
C LYS A 180 28.42 -1.11 -4.66
N GLN A 181 29.60 -0.51 -4.54
CA GLN A 181 30.43 -0.12 -5.69
C GLN A 181 31.01 -1.32 -6.41
#